data_25f444920ccb6aaf58d4d118e65a322f
#
_entry.id   25f444920ccb6aaf58d4d118e65a322f
#
_cell.length_a   1.000
_cell.length_b   1.000
_cell.length_c   1.000
_cell.angle_alpha   90.00
_cell.angle_beta   90.00
_cell.angle_gamma   90.00
#
_symmetry.space_group_name_H-M   'P 1'
#
loop_
_entity.id
_entity.type
_entity.pdbx_description
1 polymer ?
#
loop_
_entity_poly.entity_id
_entity_poly.type
_entity_poly.pdbx_seq_one_letter_code
_entity_poly.pdbx_strand_id
1 'polypeptide(L)'
;FSYFQENIRNIYIINWSDSLLQTSPLNDSCYKGASSLKNLIDCFGEVQALALNKPLDILYTSDLQRGVLFGGAGLLSKHRIKKPIYYAYEFLNRAGSRYLAKDSHSIIFSNGNSNYQIICHNCKRLNYKYYLSEEHLDGRNLDQYFEEMEDLTLSYQLTHIKNGKYIIKYRMITADGGS
;
A
#
# COMPACT_ATOMS: atom_id res chain seq x y z
N PHE A 1 2.54 1.24 26.33
CA PHE A 1 1.85 2.01 25.27
C PHE A 1 0.98 3.14 25.86
N SER A 2 0.18 2.92 26.92
CA SER A 2 -0.68 3.96 27.52
C SER A 2 0.09 5.20 28.03
N TYR A 3 1.30 5.02 28.56
CA TYR A 3 2.13 6.13 29.05
C TYR A 3 2.55 7.10 27.93
N PHE A 4 2.79 6.58 26.73
CA PHE A 4 3.14 7.39 25.57
C PHE A 4 1.92 8.16 25.02
N GLN A 5 0.73 7.57 25.02
CA GLN A 5 -0.49 8.22 24.51
C GLN A 5 -0.88 9.48 25.29
N GLU A 6 -0.62 9.55 26.59
CA GLU A 6 -0.93 10.72 27.41
C GLU A 6 0.04 11.88 27.20
N ASN A 7 1.26 11.64 26.73
CA ASN A 7 2.34 12.62 26.67
C ASN A 7 2.76 13.03 25.25
N ILE A 8 2.41 12.26 24.21
CA ILE A 8 2.79 12.55 22.83
C ILE A 8 1.55 12.92 22.03
N ARG A 9 1.39 14.23 21.79
CA ARG A 9 0.23 14.76 21.04
C ARG A 9 0.39 14.71 19.52
N ASN A 10 1.64 14.70 19.03
CA ASN A 10 1.93 14.73 17.58
C ASN A 10 3.08 13.77 17.27
N ILE A 11 2.79 12.75 16.50
CA ILE A 11 3.78 11.79 16.03
C ILE A 11 4.00 12.03 14.52
N TYR A 12 5.25 12.25 14.14
CA TYR A 12 5.68 12.39 12.75
C TYR A 12 6.69 11.28 12.46
N ILE A 13 6.36 10.39 11.54
CA ILE A 13 7.27 9.35 11.06
C ILE A 13 7.92 9.88 9.78
N ILE A 14 9.13 10.38 9.88
CA ILE A 14 9.84 11.06 8.77
C ILE A 14 10.68 10.12 7.91
N ASN A 15 10.86 8.89 8.34
CA ASN A 15 11.63 7.87 7.62
C ASN A 15 11.02 6.50 7.90
N TRP A 16 10.17 6.04 7.00
CA TRP A 16 9.48 4.78 7.14
C TRP A 16 9.81 3.82 5.99
N SER A 17 9.97 2.55 6.32
CA SER A 17 10.07 1.45 5.37
C SER A 17 9.43 0.21 5.98
N ASP A 18 8.62 -0.48 5.21
CA ASP A 18 8.02 -1.76 5.57
C ASP A 18 8.82 -2.95 5.01
N SER A 19 10.00 -2.69 4.46
CA SER A 19 10.89 -3.69 3.89
C SER A 19 12.12 -3.85 4.77
N LEU A 20 12.32 -5.04 5.34
CA LEU A 20 13.55 -5.38 6.08
C LEU A 20 14.74 -5.52 5.13
N LEU A 21 14.51 -6.10 3.96
CA LEU A 21 15.53 -6.24 2.92
C LEU A 21 15.54 -5.04 1.98
N GLN A 22 16.71 -4.63 1.57
CA GLN A 22 16.86 -3.55 0.58
C GLN A 22 16.32 -3.96 -0.78
N THR A 23 16.36 -5.25 -1.10
CA THR A 23 15.85 -5.83 -2.34
C THR A 23 15.04 -7.08 -2.05
N SER A 24 13.82 -7.15 -2.61
CA SER A 24 12.94 -8.32 -2.56
C SER A 24 12.01 -8.31 -3.77
N PRO A 25 11.77 -9.46 -4.44
CA PRO A 25 10.79 -9.53 -5.53
C PRO A 25 9.41 -9.03 -5.14
N LEU A 26 9.03 -9.15 -3.87
CA LEU A 26 7.76 -8.61 -3.34
C LEU A 26 7.64 -7.10 -3.49
N ASN A 27 8.76 -6.35 -3.48
CA ASN A 27 8.75 -4.90 -3.61
C ASN A 27 8.27 -4.42 -5.00
N ASP A 28 8.35 -5.28 -6.01
CA ASP A 28 7.90 -4.97 -7.38
C ASP A 28 6.51 -5.54 -7.67
N SER A 29 5.92 -6.29 -6.75
CA SER A 29 4.63 -6.95 -6.90
C SER A 29 3.44 -6.10 -6.40
N CYS A 30 2.22 -6.49 -6.80
CA CYS A 30 0.98 -5.88 -6.30
C CYS A 30 0.83 -6.04 -4.77
N TYR A 31 1.41 -7.09 -4.18
CA TYR A 31 1.47 -7.28 -2.73
C TYR A 31 2.04 -6.05 -2.03
N LYS A 32 3.13 -5.45 -2.55
CA LYS A 32 3.75 -4.28 -1.95
C LYS A 32 2.81 -3.08 -1.92
N GLY A 33 2.02 -2.89 -2.98
CA GLY A 33 0.98 -1.86 -3.00
C GLY A 33 -0.08 -2.10 -1.93
N ALA A 34 -0.57 -3.34 -1.82
CA ALA A 34 -1.59 -3.73 -0.85
C ALA A 34 -1.09 -3.63 0.61
N SER A 35 0.13 -4.11 0.90
CA SER A 35 0.72 -4.05 2.26
C SER A 35 1.00 -2.62 2.69
N SER A 36 1.50 -1.79 1.80
CA SER A 36 1.73 -0.37 2.09
C SER A 36 0.43 0.37 2.32
N LEU A 37 -0.60 0.11 1.51
CA LEU A 37 -1.93 0.71 1.70
C LEU A 37 -2.53 0.29 3.05
N LYS A 38 -2.43 -0.99 3.41
CA LYS A 38 -2.84 -1.49 4.73
C LYS A 38 -2.17 -0.70 5.85
N ASN A 39 -0.84 -0.60 5.82
CA ASN A 39 -0.09 0.09 6.87
C ASN A 39 -0.45 1.59 6.95
N LEU A 40 -0.70 2.24 5.81
CA LEU A 40 -1.13 3.64 5.77
C LEU A 40 -2.53 3.82 6.35
N ILE A 41 -3.47 2.90 6.08
CA ILE A 41 -4.82 2.90 6.67
C ILE A 41 -4.74 2.65 8.18
N ASP A 42 -3.93 1.69 8.62
CA ASP A 42 -3.76 1.39 10.05
C ASP A 42 -3.20 2.62 10.81
N CYS A 43 -2.23 3.32 10.23
CA CYS A 43 -1.62 4.51 10.82
C CYS A 43 -2.51 5.77 10.74
N PHE A 44 -3.55 5.77 9.91
CA PHE A 44 -4.42 6.94 9.74
C PHE A 44 -5.14 7.30 11.03
N GLY A 45 -4.94 8.53 11.50
CA GLY A 45 -5.46 9.04 12.77
C GLY A 45 -4.55 8.78 13.98
N GLU A 46 -3.55 7.91 13.86
CA GLU A 46 -2.57 7.63 14.93
C GLU A 46 -1.31 8.51 14.80
N VAL A 47 -0.97 8.90 13.57
CA VAL A 47 0.18 9.75 13.27
C VAL A 47 -0.21 10.96 12.44
N GLN A 48 0.51 12.06 12.61
CA GLN A 48 0.27 13.29 11.86
C GLN A 48 0.85 13.23 10.44
N ALA A 49 1.96 12.55 10.28
CA ALA A 49 2.56 12.31 8.98
C ALA A 49 3.37 11.01 8.95
N LEU A 50 3.37 10.38 7.77
CA LEU A 50 4.18 9.21 7.46
C LEU A 50 4.90 9.46 6.13
N ALA A 51 6.23 9.55 6.16
CA ALA A 51 7.04 9.77 4.98
C ALA A 51 7.85 8.52 4.62
N LEU A 52 7.71 8.07 3.36
CA LEU A 52 8.53 6.98 2.83
C LEU A 52 9.97 7.47 2.61
N ASN A 53 10.94 6.65 3.00
CA ASN A 53 12.35 7.04 2.93
C ASN A 53 12.97 6.93 1.52
N LYS A 54 12.37 6.17 0.61
CA LYS A 54 12.93 5.88 -0.72
C LYS A 54 11.93 6.14 -1.84
N PRO A 55 11.97 7.30 -2.48
CA PRO A 55 11.09 7.58 -3.63
C PRO A 55 11.53 6.85 -4.89
N LEU A 56 12.80 6.54 -5.04
CA LEU A 56 13.41 5.90 -6.21
C LEU A 56 14.26 4.71 -5.78
N ASP A 57 14.25 3.64 -6.56
CA ASP A 57 15.19 2.53 -6.38
C ASP A 57 16.63 3.05 -6.55
N ILE A 58 17.40 2.97 -5.48
CA ILE A 58 18.80 3.43 -5.47
C ILE A 58 19.67 2.34 -6.07
N LEU A 59 20.50 2.75 -7.03
CA LEU A 59 21.50 1.88 -7.64
C LEU A 59 22.73 1.82 -6.73
N TYR A 60 23.06 0.64 -6.26
CA TYR A 60 24.41 0.33 -5.83
C TYR A 60 25.21 -0.17 -7.02
N THR A 61 26.54 -0.09 -6.96
CA THR A 61 27.42 -0.54 -8.04
C THR A 61 27.18 -1.99 -8.45
N SER A 62 26.75 -2.84 -7.50
CA SER A 62 26.34 -4.23 -7.72
C SER A 62 25.02 -4.38 -8.49
N ASP A 63 24.20 -3.35 -8.55
CA ASP A 63 22.84 -3.39 -9.12
C ASP A 63 22.81 -2.94 -10.59
N LEU A 64 23.93 -2.51 -11.14
CA LEU A 64 24.03 -2.04 -12.54
C LEU A 64 23.66 -3.12 -13.55
N GLN A 65 23.86 -4.39 -13.21
CA GLN A 65 23.56 -5.54 -14.07
C GLN A 65 22.15 -6.10 -13.86
N ARG A 66 21.41 -5.62 -12.85
CA ARG A 66 20.07 -6.11 -12.56
C ARG A 66 19.04 -5.54 -13.54
N GLY A 67 17.97 -6.28 -13.78
CA GLY A 67 16.88 -5.92 -14.67
C GLY A 67 16.20 -4.58 -14.34
N VAL A 68 15.18 -4.23 -15.10
CA VAL A 68 14.39 -2.99 -14.91
C VAL A 68 13.71 -2.95 -13.55
N LEU A 69 13.17 -4.10 -13.13
CA LEU A 69 12.61 -4.36 -11.81
C LEU A 69 13.56 -5.34 -11.12
N PHE A 70 14.12 -4.95 -10.02
CA PHE A 70 15.10 -5.75 -9.27
C PHE A 70 14.76 -5.88 -7.79
N GLY A 71 13.52 -5.55 -7.43
CA GLY A 71 13.03 -5.67 -6.07
C GLY A 71 13.44 -4.54 -5.14
N GLY A 72 13.86 -3.40 -5.64
CA GLY A 72 14.19 -2.23 -4.80
C GLY A 72 12.97 -1.73 -4.01
N ALA A 73 13.20 -1.01 -2.91
CA ALA A 73 12.14 -0.55 -2.01
C ALA A 73 11.51 0.80 -2.39
N GLY A 74 11.88 1.37 -3.55
CA GLY A 74 11.37 2.68 -3.99
C GLY A 74 9.95 2.63 -4.56
N LEU A 75 9.33 3.81 -4.68
CA LEU A 75 8.06 4.00 -5.39
C LEU A 75 8.23 3.84 -6.91
N LEU A 76 9.38 4.26 -7.39
CA LEU A 76 9.76 4.20 -8.80
C LEU A 76 10.97 3.27 -8.96
N SER A 77 10.99 2.53 -10.08
CA SER A 77 12.20 1.79 -10.46
C SER A 77 13.36 2.75 -10.82
N LYS A 78 14.57 2.21 -10.96
CA LYS A 78 15.73 2.98 -11.45
C LYS A 78 15.49 3.67 -12.80
N HIS A 79 14.59 3.16 -13.61
CA HIS A 79 14.18 3.73 -14.89
C HIS A 79 12.93 4.62 -14.80
N ARG A 80 12.53 5.03 -13.56
CA ARG A 80 11.35 5.86 -13.27
C ARG A 80 10.03 5.23 -13.64
N ILE A 81 9.96 3.91 -13.74
CA ILE A 81 8.70 3.17 -13.92
C ILE A 81 7.98 3.17 -12.58
N LYS A 82 6.70 3.51 -12.60
CA LYS A 82 5.83 3.50 -11.43
C LYS A 82 5.58 2.06 -10.99
N LYS A 83 5.90 1.74 -9.75
CA LYS A 83 5.69 0.43 -9.16
C LYS A 83 4.31 0.36 -8.49
N PRO A 84 3.77 -0.83 -8.17
CA PRO A 84 2.48 -0.96 -7.49
C PRO A 84 2.34 -0.11 -6.23
N ILE A 85 3.39 0.02 -5.44
CA ILE A 85 3.43 0.89 -4.25
C ILE A 85 3.18 2.37 -4.60
N TYR A 86 3.64 2.86 -5.75
CA TYR A 86 3.38 4.23 -6.20
C TYR A 86 1.88 4.50 -6.29
N TYR A 87 1.13 3.57 -6.84
CA TYR A 87 -0.31 3.74 -7.03
C TYR A 87 -1.08 3.69 -5.71
N ALA A 88 -0.61 2.92 -4.72
CA ALA A 88 -1.18 2.94 -3.38
C ALA A 88 -1.13 4.35 -2.75
N TYR A 89 0.03 5.01 -2.86
CA TYR A 89 0.19 6.41 -2.44
C TYR A 89 -0.63 7.37 -3.31
N GLU A 90 -0.67 7.15 -4.62
CA GLU A 90 -1.48 7.98 -5.53
C GLU A 90 -2.97 7.91 -5.19
N PHE A 91 -3.50 6.75 -4.84
CA PHE A 91 -4.91 6.60 -4.44
C PHE A 91 -5.23 7.43 -3.20
N LEU A 92 -4.40 7.36 -2.16
CA LEU A 92 -4.58 8.15 -0.95
C LEU A 92 -4.38 9.65 -1.21
N ASN A 93 -3.41 10.02 -2.03
CA ASN A 93 -3.16 11.44 -2.36
C ASN A 93 -4.29 12.07 -3.18
N ARG A 94 -5.10 11.27 -3.88
CA ARG A 94 -6.29 11.71 -4.60
C ARG A 94 -7.57 11.63 -3.78
N ALA A 95 -7.49 11.17 -2.54
CA ALA A 95 -8.64 11.07 -1.66
C ALA A 95 -9.23 12.45 -1.35
N GLY A 96 -10.51 12.49 -1.06
CA GLY A 96 -11.20 13.71 -0.65
C GLY A 96 -10.70 14.20 0.71
N SER A 97 -10.91 15.48 0.99
CA SER A 97 -10.44 16.13 2.22
C SER A 97 -11.23 15.75 3.48
N ARG A 98 -12.39 15.12 3.33
CA ARG A 98 -13.25 14.73 4.44
C ARG A 98 -13.17 13.22 4.65
N TYR A 99 -12.58 12.82 5.75
CA TYR A 99 -12.63 11.44 6.23
C TYR A 99 -14.06 11.10 6.67
N LEU A 100 -14.54 9.92 6.31
CA LEU A 100 -15.87 9.41 6.70
C LEU A 100 -15.77 8.19 7.61
N ALA A 101 -15.04 7.16 7.20
CA ALA A 101 -14.91 5.91 7.95
C ALA A 101 -13.67 5.13 7.53
N LYS A 102 -13.20 4.24 8.39
CA LYS A 102 -12.21 3.19 8.04
C LYS A 102 -12.54 1.89 8.75
N ASP A 103 -12.10 0.80 8.17
CA ASP A 103 -12.02 -0.52 8.78
C ASP A 103 -10.63 -1.15 8.53
N SER A 104 -10.47 -2.44 8.80
CA SER A 104 -9.20 -3.15 8.60
C SER A 104 -8.77 -3.27 7.15
N HIS A 105 -9.65 -3.04 6.18
CA HIS A 105 -9.39 -3.28 4.75
C HIS A 105 -9.63 -2.05 3.89
N SER A 106 -10.27 -1.02 4.44
CA SER A 106 -10.67 0.14 3.66
C SER A 106 -10.68 1.45 4.43
N ILE A 107 -10.65 2.54 3.65
CA ILE A 107 -10.86 3.90 4.14
C ILE A 107 -11.73 4.67 3.14
N ILE A 108 -12.65 5.46 3.67
CA ILE A 108 -13.66 6.18 2.87
C ILE A 108 -13.50 7.68 3.10
N PHE A 109 -13.46 8.42 2.00
CA PHE A 109 -13.38 9.86 1.97
C PHE A 109 -14.50 10.49 1.13
N SER A 110 -14.68 11.79 1.29
CA SER A 110 -15.55 12.62 0.45
C SER A 110 -14.89 13.99 0.22
N ASN A 111 -15.19 14.60 -0.92
CA ASN A 111 -14.83 16.01 -1.18
C ASN A 111 -16.00 16.98 -0.91
N GLY A 112 -17.11 16.51 -0.38
CA GLY A 112 -18.29 17.32 -0.05
C GLY A 112 -19.27 17.58 -1.20
N ASN A 113 -18.94 17.24 -2.44
CA ASN A 113 -19.76 17.49 -3.64
C ASN A 113 -20.45 16.25 -4.17
N SER A 114 -20.97 15.40 -3.27
CA SER A 114 -21.55 14.09 -3.63
C SER A 114 -20.57 13.17 -4.35
N ASN A 115 -19.28 13.37 -4.11
CA ASN A 115 -18.20 12.54 -4.62
C ASN A 115 -17.58 11.79 -3.44
N TYR A 116 -17.59 10.48 -3.53
CA TYR A 116 -17.12 9.56 -2.51
C TYR A 116 -15.99 8.71 -3.08
N GLN A 117 -14.94 8.49 -2.29
CA GLN A 117 -13.83 7.61 -2.64
C GLN A 117 -13.73 6.51 -1.60
N ILE A 118 -13.76 5.27 -2.07
CA ILE A 118 -13.51 4.09 -1.25
C ILE A 118 -12.16 3.54 -1.72
N ILE A 119 -11.21 3.48 -0.82
CA ILE A 119 -9.87 2.94 -1.07
C ILE A 119 -9.75 1.69 -0.23
N CYS A 120 -9.49 0.55 -0.86
CA CYS A 120 -9.45 -0.74 -0.17
C CYS A 120 -8.28 -1.59 -0.65
N HIS A 121 -7.91 -2.58 0.15
CA HIS A 121 -6.86 -3.55 -0.14
C HIS A 121 -7.29 -4.96 0.24
N ASN A 122 -6.69 -5.93 -0.46
CA ASN A 122 -6.71 -7.34 -0.09
C ASN A 122 -5.27 -7.79 0.22
N CYS A 123 -4.68 -7.20 1.27
CA CYS A 123 -3.33 -7.54 1.69
C CYS A 123 -3.33 -8.93 2.34
N LYS A 124 -2.64 -9.86 1.70
CA LYS A 124 -2.46 -11.23 2.20
C LYS A 124 -1.38 -11.30 3.27
N ARG A 125 -1.47 -12.30 4.15
CA ARG A 125 -0.42 -12.60 5.13
C ARG A 125 0.67 -13.43 4.48
N LEU A 126 1.91 -13.15 4.87
CA LEU A 126 3.04 -13.98 4.50
C LEU A 126 3.11 -15.20 5.40
N ASN A 127 3.37 -16.36 4.83
CA ASN A 127 3.50 -17.61 5.55
C ASN A 127 4.95 -17.86 6.00
N TYR A 128 5.17 -18.96 6.74
CA TYR A 128 6.48 -19.30 7.28
C TYR A 128 7.56 -19.52 6.21
N LYS A 129 7.20 -19.94 4.99
CA LYS A 129 8.16 -20.15 3.89
C LYS A 129 8.82 -18.85 3.47
N TYR A 130 8.08 -17.74 3.51
CA TYR A 130 8.65 -16.41 3.26
C TYR A 130 9.81 -16.14 4.23
N TYR A 131 9.57 -16.30 5.53
CA TYR A 131 10.57 -15.99 6.56
C TYR A 131 11.79 -16.92 6.52
N LEU A 132 11.63 -18.16 6.04
CA LEU A 132 12.72 -19.10 5.84
C LEU A 132 13.52 -18.82 4.56
N SER A 133 12.92 -18.18 3.56
CA SER A 133 13.49 -17.97 2.22
C SER A 133 13.79 -16.51 1.91
N GLU A 134 13.72 -15.61 2.90
CA GLU A 134 13.74 -14.15 2.73
C GLU A 134 14.92 -13.67 1.88
N GLU A 135 16.10 -14.29 2.00
CA GLU A 135 17.28 -13.94 1.22
C GLU A 135 17.23 -14.45 -0.24
N HIS A 136 16.39 -15.46 -0.54
CA HIS A 136 16.36 -16.17 -1.81
C HIS A 136 14.95 -16.43 -2.33
N LEU A 137 14.09 -15.40 -2.32
CA LEU A 137 12.72 -15.52 -2.82
C LEU A 137 12.67 -15.81 -4.33
N ASP A 138 11.88 -16.81 -4.72
CA ASP A 138 11.55 -17.03 -6.12
C ASP A 138 10.49 -16.02 -6.60
N GLY A 139 10.93 -14.98 -7.30
CA GLY A 139 10.06 -13.94 -7.84
C GLY A 139 9.08 -14.43 -8.92
N ARG A 140 9.25 -15.64 -9.47
CA ARG A 140 8.36 -16.22 -10.49
C ARG A 140 7.12 -16.87 -9.90
N ASN A 141 7.18 -17.25 -8.62
CA ASN A 141 6.07 -17.91 -7.92
C ASN A 141 5.91 -17.34 -6.51
N LEU A 142 5.41 -16.12 -6.44
CA LEU A 142 5.21 -15.41 -5.17
C LEU A 142 4.04 -15.98 -4.35
N ASP A 143 3.07 -16.61 -4.99
CA ASP A 143 1.85 -17.12 -4.35
C ASP A 143 2.16 -18.17 -3.27
N GLN A 144 3.24 -18.93 -3.42
CA GLN A 144 3.67 -19.91 -2.44
C GLN A 144 4.03 -19.32 -1.07
N TYR A 145 4.26 -18.02 -0.99
CA TYR A 145 4.65 -17.31 0.23
C TYR A 145 3.47 -16.71 1.00
N PHE A 146 2.24 -16.89 0.52
CA PHE A 146 1.03 -16.38 1.20
C PHE A 146 0.30 -17.50 1.94
N GLU A 147 -0.39 -17.14 3.06
CA GLU A 147 -1.17 -18.09 3.84
C GLU A 147 -2.47 -18.49 3.12
N GLU A 148 -3.15 -17.49 2.57
CA GLU A 148 -4.48 -17.64 1.95
C GLU A 148 -4.54 -16.82 0.67
N MET A 149 -5.13 -17.41 -0.38
CA MET A 149 -5.32 -16.74 -1.67
C MET A 149 -6.79 -16.45 -1.95
N GLU A 150 -7.64 -16.48 -0.91
CA GLU A 150 -9.08 -16.25 -1.07
C GLU A 150 -9.38 -14.79 -1.44
N ASP A 151 -10.43 -14.62 -2.23
CA ASP A 151 -10.97 -13.31 -2.57
C ASP A 151 -11.62 -12.66 -1.35
N LEU A 152 -11.41 -11.36 -1.19
CA LEU A 152 -12.05 -10.56 -0.15
C LEU A 152 -13.29 -9.88 -0.73
N THR A 153 -14.46 -10.20 -0.19
CA THR A 153 -15.70 -9.51 -0.52
C THR A 153 -15.96 -8.41 0.50
N LEU A 154 -16.03 -7.16 0.02
CA LEU A 154 -16.36 -5.99 0.82
C LEU A 154 -17.72 -5.44 0.40
N SER A 155 -18.58 -5.14 1.38
CA SER A 155 -19.89 -4.54 1.14
C SER A 155 -20.01 -3.20 1.85
N TYR A 156 -20.40 -2.16 1.11
CA TYR A 156 -20.54 -0.81 1.65
C TYR A 156 -21.95 -0.29 1.47
N GLN A 157 -22.50 0.29 2.54
CA GLN A 157 -23.78 0.99 2.49
C GLN A 157 -23.53 2.49 2.77
N LEU A 158 -23.72 3.30 1.74
CA LEU A 158 -23.67 4.75 1.88
C LEU A 158 -25.06 5.26 2.23
N THR A 159 -25.20 5.82 3.43
CA THR A 159 -26.46 6.41 3.91
C THR A 159 -26.41 7.95 3.81
N HIS A 160 -27.58 8.61 3.78
CA HIS A 160 -27.70 10.07 3.75
C HIS A 160 -26.99 10.73 2.54
N ILE A 161 -26.89 10.01 1.43
CA ILE A 161 -26.42 10.58 0.17
C ILE A 161 -27.56 11.27 -0.57
N LYS A 162 -27.25 12.30 -1.36
CA LYS A 162 -28.26 13.00 -2.17
C LYS A 162 -28.88 12.07 -3.18
N ASN A 163 -30.21 12.19 -3.40
CA ASN A 163 -30.86 11.45 -4.47
C ASN A 163 -30.30 11.91 -5.83
N GLY A 164 -30.02 10.97 -6.73
CA GLY A 164 -29.48 11.28 -8.04
C GLY A 164 -28.91 10.06 -8.75
N LYS A 165 -28.35 10.31 -9.93
CA LYS A 165 -27.61 9.30 -10.69
C LYS A 165 -26.12 9.41 -10.33
N TYR A 166 -25.51 8.29 -10.02
CA TYR A 166 -24.09 8.20 -9.68
C TYR A 166 -23.33 7.42 -10.73
N ILE A 167 -22.10 7.82 -11.00
CA ILE A 167 -21.17 7.10 -11.87
C ILE A 167 -20.11 6.49 -10.96
N ILE A 168 -19.96 5.17 -11.04
CA ILE A 168 -18.90 4.44 -10.37
C ILE A 168 -17.71 4.32 -11.31
N LYS A 169 -16.54 4.80 -10.86
CA LYS A 169 -15.25 4.60 -11.52
C LYS A 169 -14.36 3.82 -10.59
N TYR A 170 -13.70 2.80 -11.09
CA TYR A 170 -12.76 2.03 -10.29
C TYR A 170 -11.39 1.98 -10.94
N ARG A 171 -10.38 1.79 -10.12
CA ARG A 171 -9.00 1.50 -10.51
C ARG A 171 -8.49 0.38 -9.61
N MET A 172 -7.83 -0.59 -10.19
CA MET A 172 -7.25 -1.72 -9.47
C MET A 172 -5.78 -1.87 -9.80
N ILE A 173 -5.05 -2.40 -8.83
CA ILE A 173 -3.71 -2.93 -9.00
C ILE A 173 -3.82 -4.42 -8.72
N THR A 174 -3.54 -5.24 -9.72
CA THR A 174 -3.60 -6.71 -9.64
C THR A 174 -2.28 -7.31 -10.11
N ALA A 175 -2.10 -8.60 -9.89
CA ALA A 175 -0.93 -9.32 -10.37
C ALA A 175 -0.79 -9.23 -11.91
N ASP A 176 -1.92 -9.20 -12.63
CA ASP A 176 -1.96 -9.21 -14.10
C ASP A 176 -1.97 -7.80 -14.71
N GLY A 177 -2.24 -6.79 -13.94
CA GLY A 177 -2.52 -5.42 -14.45
C GLY A 177 -1.75 -4.29 -13.79
N GLY A 178 -0.75 -4.56 -12.98
CA GLY A 178 -0.11 -3.54 -12.15
C GLY A 178 1.39 -3.42 -12.27
N SER A 179 2.01 -4.03 -13.23
CA SER A 179 3.47 -3.95 -13.45
C SER A 179 3.82 -3.08 -14.64
#